data_bc9876bf05d2082024eb99f0b0a6ea88
#
_entry.id   bc9876bf05d2082024eb99f0b0a6ea88
#
_cell.length_a   1.000
_cell.length_b   1.000
_cell.length_c   1.000
_cell.angle_alpha   90.00
_cell.angle_beta   90.00
_cell.angle_gamma   90.00
#
_symmetry.space_group_name_H-M   'P 1'
#
loop_
_entity.id
_entity.type
_entity.pdbx_description
1 polymer ?
#
loop_
_entity_poly.entity_id
_entity_poly.type
_entity_poly.pdbx_seq_one_letter_code
_entity_poly.pdbx_strand_id
1 'polypeptide(L)'
;FDEPIGPTSYALKRRIGIVPQNVAVFNELTVEENIDYFCSLYVPDRARRHALVEDALDFVGLRDYRRFRPSKLSGGLLRRLNIACGVAHKPDLIFFDEPTVAVDPQSRNAILEGIQRLNHEGATVIYTSHYMEEVEQICDRILIMDHGRHLALGTADELKAMIDTGERISVETDDLGGLH
;
A
#
# COMPACT_ATOMS: atom_id res chain seq x y z
N PHE A 1 9.77 17.40 -0.27
CA PHE A 1 9.71 18.33 0.88
C PHE A 1 10.79 19.41 0.82
N ASP A 2 11.75 19.32 -0.09
CA ASP A 2 12.86 20.27 -0.31
C ASP A 2 13.71 20.60 0.93
N GLU A 3 13.64 19.74 1.93
CA GLU A 3 14.39 19.84 3.19
C GLU A 3 15.19 18.56 3.45
N PRO A 4 16.43 18.63 3.93
CA PRO A 4 17.21 17.46 4.26
C PRO A 4 16.58 16.71 5.44
N ILE A 5 16.42 15.39 5.29
CA ILE A 5 15.91 14.54 6.36
C ILE A 5 17.06 14.01 7.23
N GLY A 6 16.92 14.12 8.54
CA GLY A 6 17.87 13.64 9.51
C GLY A 6 17.20 13.00 10.76
N PRO A 7 18.00 12.52 11.71
CA PRO A 7 17.46 11.87 12.92
C PRO A 7 16.45 12.75 13.69
N THR A 8 16.64 14.06 13.70
CA THR A 8 15.83 15.03 14.44
C THR A 8 14.74 15.72 13.63
N SER A 9 14.54 15.34 12.36
CA SER A 9 13.52 15.95 11.48
C SER A 9 12.08 15.50 11.84
N TYR A 10 11.68 15.71 13.09
CA TYR A 10 10.37 15.24 13.59
C TYR A 10 9.18 15.86 12.85
N ALA A 11 9.28 17.11 12.40
CA ALA A 11 8.23 17.77 11.63
C ALA A 11 8.00 17.07 10.28
N LEU A 12 9.08 16.72 9.56
CA LEU A 12 8.99 15.96 8.31
C LEU A 12 8.49 14.53 8.52
N LYS A 13 9.00 13.86 9.56
CA LYS A 13 8.60 12.48 9.87
C LYS A 13 7.11 12.36 10.17
N ARG A 14 6.48 13.40 10.71
CA ARG A 14 5.03 13.44 10.93
C ARG A 14 4.20 13.49 9.65
N ARG A 15 4.83 13.85 8.54
CA ARG A 15 4.22 13.92 7.21
C ARG A 15 4.43 12.63 6.39
N ILE A 16 5.09 11.63 6.99
CA ILE A 16 5.43 10.37 6.34
C ILE A 16 4.66 9.23 7.02
N GLY A 17 3.97 8.42 6.23
CA GLY A 17 3.35 7.17 6.63
C GLY A 17 4.15 5.98 6.12
N ILE A 18 4.21 4.92 6.91
CA ILE A 18 4.87 3.67 6.53
C ILE A 18 3.94 2.51 6.82
N VAL A 19 3.69 1.69 5.79
CA VAL A 19 2.94 0.44 5.89
C VAL A 19 3.91 -0.69 5.55
N PRO A 20 4.50 -1.35 6.55
CA PRO A 20 5.50 -2.40 6.33
C PRO A 20 4.86 -3.68 5.80
N GLN A 21 5.66 -4.50 5.11
CA GLN A 21 5.27 -5.82 4.60
C GLN A 21 4.80 -6.74 5.74
N ASN A 22 5.54 -6.80 6.83
CA ASN A 22 5.12 -7.53 8.02
C ASN A 22 4.11 -6.70 8.82
N VAL A 23 3.00 -7.33 9.20
CA VAL A 23 1.98 -6.67 10.01
C VAL A 23 2.57 -6.26 11.36
N ALA A 24 2.54 -4.98 11.66
CA ALA A 24 3.13 -4.38 12.86
C ALA A 24 2.04 -3.76 13.75
N VAL A 25 1.21 -4.62 14.36
CA VAL A 25 0.13 -4.21 15.27
C VAL A 25 0.26 -4.90 16.62
N PHE A 26 -0.36 -4.35 17.65
CA PHE A 26 -0.36 -4.89 19.00
C PHE A 26 -1.54 -5.86 19.17
N ASN A 27 -1.26 -7.12 19.47
CA ASN A 27 -2.28 -8.16 19.65
C ASN A 27 -3.14 -7.95 20.90
N GLU A 28 -2.66 -7.22 21.87
CA GLU A 28 -3.31 -6.89 23.14
C GLU A 28 -4.35 -5.78 22.98
N LEU A 29 -4.20 -4.94 21.95
CA LEU A 29 -5.10 -3.85 21.64
C LEU A 29 -6.18 -4.29 20.65
N THR A 30 -7.34 -3.63 20.71
CA THR A 30 -8.39 -3.76 19.70
C THR A 30 -7.98 -3.06 18.40
N VAL A 31 -8.77 -3.24 17.34
CA VAL A 31 -8.59 -2.54 16.05
C VAL A 31 -8.55 -1.03 16.26
N GLU A 32 -9.55 -0.46 16.96
CA GLU A 32 -9.63 0.97 17.25
C GLU A 32 -8.44 1.46 18.07
N GLU A 33 -8.07 0.74 19.13
CA GLU A 33 -6.95 1.09 20.00
C GLU A 33 -5.61 1.03 19.25
N ASN A 34 -5.41 0.10 18.33
CA ASN A 34 -4.24 0.08 17.47
C ASN A 34 -4.15 1.35 16.62
N ILE A 35 -5.24 1.69 15.92
CA ILE A 35 -5.26 2.89 15.06
C ILE A 35 -5.04 4.15 15.90
N ASP A 36 -5.71 4.28 17.07
CA ASP A 36 -5.52 5.42 17.97
C ASP A 36 -4.08 5.51 18.48
N TYR A 37 -3.48 4.38 18.86
CA TYR A 37 -2.10 4.34 19.32
C TYR A 37 -1.12 4.87 18.27
N PHE A 38 -1.16 4.32 17.06
CA PHE A 38 -0.26 4.77 15.99
C PHE A 38 -0.53 6.21 15.58
N CYS A 39 -1.79 6.63 15.49
CA CYS A 39 -2.16 8.01 15.21
C CYS A 39 -1.65 8.97 16.30
N SER A 40 -1.63 8.55 17.58
CA SER A 40 -1.19 9.36 18.73
C SER A 40 0.28 9.76 18.68
N LEU A 41 1.11 8.99 17.98
CA LEU A 41 2.53 9.30 17.79
C LEU A 41 2.73 10.59 16.95
N TYR A 42 1.74 10.96 16.17
CA TYR A 42 1.80 12.08 15.24
C TYR A 42 0.82 13.21 15.60
N VAL A 43 -0.33 12.87 16.19
CA VAL A 43 -1.44 13.79 16.49
C VAL A 43 -1.72 13.82 17.98
N PRO A 44 -1.16 14.78 18.73
CA PRO A 44 -1.34 14.86 20.18
C PRO A 44 -2.76 15.31 20.59
N ASP A 45 -3.44 16.09 19.76
CA ASP A 45 -4.81 16.54 20.02
C ASP A 45 -5.80 15.37 19.99
N ARG A 46 -6.47 15.13 21.11
CA ARG A 46 -7.35 13.96 21.29
C ARG A 46 -8.63 14.05 20.42
N ALA A 47 -9.21 15.22 20.29
CA ALA A 47 -10.45 15.40 19.54
C ALA A 47 -10.20 15.17 18.03
N ARG A 48 -9.12 15.79 17.51
CA ARG A 48 -8.67 15.58 16.14
C ARG A 48 -8.33 14.11 15.89
N ARG A 49 -7.60 13.47 16.82
CA ARG A 49 -7.21 12.06 16.69
C ARG A 49 -8.42 11.14 16.62
N HIS A 50 -9.43 11.36 17.48
CA HIS A 50 -10.67 10.57 17.42
C HIS A 50 -11.34 10.66 16.05
N ALA A 51 -11.46 11.85 15.47
CA ALA A 51 -12.00 12.01 14.12
C ALA A 51 -11.19 11.25 13.06
N LEU A 52 -9.86 11.31 13.14
CA LEU A 52 -8.95 10.59 12.23
C LEU A 52 -9.05 9.07 12.38
N VAL A 53 -9.27 8.56 13.58
CA VAL A 53 -9.49 7.12 13.83
C VAL A 53 -10.82 6.66 13.21
N GLU A 54 -11.90 7.43 13.36
CA GLU A 54 -13.19 7.14 12.69
C GLU A 54 -13.03 7.13 11.16
N ASP A 55 -12.36 8.16 10.60
CA ASP A 55 -12.06 8.23 9.16
C ASP A 55 -11.24 7.00 8.70
N ALA A 56 -10.23 6.59 9.47
CA ALA A 56 -9.39 5.45 9.13
C ALA A 56 -10.15 4.13 9.19
N LEU A 57 -11.03 3.95 10.19
CA LEU A 57 -11.91 2.76 10.29
C LEU A 57 -12.82 2.64 9.07
N ASP A 58 -13.40 3.76 8.63
CA ASP A 58 -14.25 3.79 7.44
C ASP A 58 -13.44 3.54 6.17
N PHE A 59 -12.28 4.17 6.08
CA PHE A 59 -11.37 4.04 4.95
C PHE A 59 -11.02 2.59 4.64
N VAL A 60 -10.73 1.78 5.66
CA VAL A 60 -10.35 0.37 5.49
C VAL A 60 -11.52 -0.61 5.66
N GLY A 61 -12.75 -0.11 5.94
CA GLY A 61 -13.94 -0.95 6.14
C GLY A 61 -13.86 -1.83 7.40
N LEU A 62 -13.30 -1.30 8.50
CA LEU A 62 -13.15 -2.04 9.76
C LEU A 62 -14.06 -1.54 10.88
N ARG A 63 -15.07 -0.71 10.60
CA ARG A 63 -15.98 -0.15 11.61
C ARG A 63 -16.66 -1.22 12.45
N ASP A 64 -17.14 -2.29 11.84
CA ASP A 64 -17.82 -3.41 12.52
C ASP A 64 -16.87 -4.27 13.36
N TYR A 65 -15.55 -4.17 13.06
CA TYR A 65 -14.48 -4.91 13.74
C TYR A 65 -13.76 -4.07 14.80
N ARG A 66 -14.16 -2.82 15.03
CA ARG A 66 -13.45 -1.85 15.87
C ARG A 66 -13.05 -2.36 17.26
N ARG A 67 -13.87 -3.22 17.86
CA ARG A 67 -13.64 -3.82 19.20
C ARG A 67 -12.98 -5.19 19.15
N PHE A 68 -12.69 -5.71 17.96
CA PHE A 68 -12.02 -7.00 17.82
C PHE A 68 -10.52 -6.83 18.05
N ARG A 69 -9.89 -7.89 18.57
CA ARG A 69 -8.43 -7.96 18.63
C ARG A 69 -7.88 -8.52 17.32
N PRO A 70 -6.63 -8.20 16.95
CA PRO A 70 -5.98 -8.67 15.72
C PRO A 70 -6.07 -10.19 15.53
N SER A 71 -5.94 -10.97 16.61
CA SER A 71 -6.05 -12.44 16.61
C SER A 71 -7.40 -12.99 16.15
N LYS A 72 -8.44 -12.16 16.06
CA LYS A 72 -9.79 -12.52 15.60
C LYS A 72 -10.07 -12.09 14.15
N LEU A 73 -9.11 -11.45 13.51
CA LEU A 73 -9.23 -10.96 12.14
C LEU A 73 -8.72 -12.00 11.13
N SER A 74 -9.33 -12.03 9.94
CA SER A 74 -8.73 -12.72 8.79
C SER A 74 -7.43 -12.02 8.34
N GLY A 75 -6.61 -12.69 7.55
CA GLY A 75 -5.37 -12.10 7.01
C GLY A 75 -5.63 -10.79 6.26
N GLY A 76 -6.68 -10.72 5.43
CA GLY A 76 -7.06 -9.51 4.72
C GLY A 76 -7.51 -8.38 5.64
N LEU A 77 -8.32 -8.67 6.66
CA LEU A 77 -8.74 -7.67 7.65
C LEU A 77 -7.55 -7.19 8.49
N LEU A 78 -6.63 -8.08 8.83
CA LEU A 78 -5.42 -7.75 9.57
C LEU A 78 -4.49 -6.84 8.74
N ARG A 79 -4.37 -7.10 7.43
CA ARG A 79 -3.63 -6.26 6.52
C ARG A 79 -4.25 -4.86 6.40
N ARG A 80 -5.59 -4.77 6.31
CA ARG A 80 -6.30 -3.49 6.32
C ARG A 80 -6.08 -2.72 7.62
N LEU A 81 -6.03 -3.39 8.77
CA LEU A 81 -5.66 -2.76 10.05
C LEU A 81 -4.23 -2.18 10.00
N ASN A 82 -3.27 -2.95 9.48
CA ASN A 82 -1.88 -2.48 9.31
C ASN A 82 -1.82 -1.20 8.45
N ILE A 83 -2.58 -1.18 7.35
CA ILE A 83 -2.71 0.01 6.49
C ILE A 83 -3.29 1.19 7.28
N ALA A 84 -4.41 0.98 7.98
CA ALA A 84 -5.05 2.03 8.77
C ALA A 84 -4.09 2.65 9.78
N CYS A 85 -3.29 1.84 10.48
CA CYS A 85 -2.28 2.32 11.43
C CYS A 85 -1.21 3.22 10.76
N GLY A 86 -0.80 2.88 9.53
CA GLY A 86 0.21 3.64 8.79
C GLY A 86 -0.29 4.96 8.20
N VAL A 87 -1.61 5.09 7.95
CA VAL A 87 -2.17 6.25 7.23
C VAL A 87 -3.13 7.12 8.06
N ALA A 88 -3.52 6.69 9.28
CA ALA A 88 -4.53 7.38 10.08
C ALA A 88 -4.23 8.86 10.36
N HIS A 89 -2.97 9.24 10.48
CA HIS A 89 -2.54 10.62 10.71
C HIS A 89 -2.56 11.51 9.46
N LYS A 90 -3.02 10.98 8.31
CA LYS A 90 -3.10 11.63 6.98
C LYS A 90 -1.76 12.20 6.53
N PRO A 91 -0.75 11.34 6.30
CA PRO A 91 0.57 11.76 5.83
C PRO A 91 0.54 12.24 4.38
N ASP A 92 1.47 13.12 4.01
CA ASP A 92 1.63 13.63 2.65
C ASP A 92 2.41 12.65 1.75
N LEU A 93 3.28 11.82 2.36
CA LEU A 93 4.06 10.78 1.67
C LEU A 93 3.84 9.44 2.36
N ILE A 94 3.51 8.42 1.60
CA ILE A 94 3.21 7.09 2.14
C ILE A 94 4.07 6.04 1.43
N PHE A 95 4.74 5.22 2.23
CA PHE A 95 5.45 4.03 1.74
C PHE A 95 4.59 2.79 2.02
N PHE A 96 4.21 2.09 0.97
CA PHE A 96 3.57 0.78 1.04
C PHE A 96 4.58 -0.29 0.61
N ASP A 97 4.98 -1.13 1.55
CA ASP A 97 5.91 -2.22 1.29
C ASP A 97 5.14 -3.53 1.11
N GLU A 98 4.98 -3.95 -0.14
CA GLU A 98 4.24 -5.15 -0.56
C GLU A 98 2.88 -5.33 0.16
N PRO A 99 1.97 -4.35 0.12
CA PRO A 99 0.78 -4.34 0.97
C PRO A 99 -0.25 -5.42 0.61
N THR A 100 -0.13 -6.08 -0.51
CA THR A 100 -1.08 -7.07 -1.05
C THR A 100 -0.58 -8.51 -0.96
N VAL A 101 0.64 -8.73 -0.46
CA VAL A 101 1.21 -10.07 -0.31
C VAL A 101 0.37 -10.95 0.61
N ALA A 102 0.08 -12.18 0.17
CA ALA A 102 -0.71 -13.19 0.90
C ALA A 102 -2.14 -12.74 1.24
N VAL A 103 -2.72 -11.84 0.45
CA VAL A 103 -4.09 -11.35 0.60
C VAL A 103 -4.99 -11.98 -0.48
N ASP A 104 -6.20 -12.32 -0.14
CA ASP A 104 -7.19 -12.83 -1.10
C ASP A 104 -7.55 -11.77 -2.16
N PRO A 105 -8.03 -12.18 -3.37
CA PRO A 105 -8.28 -11.26 -4.47
C PRO A 105 -9.25 -10.11 -4.13
N GLN A 106 -10.30 -10.38 -3.34
CA GLN A 106 -11.28 -9.36 -2.95
C GLN A 106 -10.65 -8.30 -2.04
N SER A 107 -9.90 -8.74 -1.03
CA SER A 107 -9.19 -7.85 -0.13
C SER A 107 -8.08 -7.07 -0.85
N ARG A 108 -7.39 -7.70 -1.83
CA ARG A 108 -6.39 -7.07 -2.69
C ARG A 108 -6.99 -5.87 -3.42
N ASN A 109 -8.09 -6.07 -4.16
CA ASN A 109 -8.73 -4.99 -4.91
C ASN A 109 -9.14 -3.83 -4.00
N ALA A 110 -9.73 -4.11 -2.84
CA ALA A 110 -10.10 -3.08 -1.87
C ALA A 110 -8.88 -2.30 -1.34
N ILE A 111 -7.72 -2.94 -1.18
CA ILE A 111 -6.47 -2.28 -0.79
C ILE A 111 -5.98 -1.36 -1.92
N LEU A 112 -5.93 -1.85 -3.17
CA LEU A 112 -5.47 -1.05 -4.31
C LEU A 112 -6.37 0.17 -4.55
N GLU A 113 -7.69 0.01 -4.49
CA GLU A 113 -8.65 1.13 -4.57
C GLU A 113 -8.43 2.14 -3.43
N GLY A 114 -8.15 1.65 -2.22
CA GLY A 114 -7.82 2.51 -1.09
C GLY A 114 -6.54 3.32 -1.33
N ILE A 115 -5.48 2.70 -1.86
CA ILE A 115 -4.22 3.38 -2.18
C ILE A 115 -4.43 4.46 -3.26
N GLN A 116 -5.17 4.14 -4.32
CA GLN A 116 -5.52 5.12 -5.36
C GLN A 116 -6.30 6.31 -4.78
N ARG A 117 -7.24 6.05 -3.86
CA ARG A 117 -7.99 7.11 -3.18
C ARG A 117 -7.08 8.04 -2.39
N LEU A 118 -6.11 7.51 -1.61
CA LEU A 118 -5.14 8.32 -0.88
C LEU A 118 -4.32 9.22 -1.83
N ASN A 119 -3.92 8.69 -2.99
CA ASN A 119 -3.22 9.47 -4.00
C ASN A 119 -4.09 10.59 -4.58
N HIS A 120 -5.35 10.28 -4.94
CA HIS A 120 -6.31 11.29 -5.42
C HIS A 120 -6.63 12.35 -4.37
N GLU A 121 -6.58 12.03 -3.09
CA GLU A 121 -6.72 12.97 -1.97
C GLU A 121 -5.47 13.85 -1.76
N GLY A 122 -4.40 13.62 -2.53
CA GLY A 122 -3.20 14.45 -2.59
C GLY A 122 -1.95 13.87 -1.92
N ALA A 123 -2.01 12.64 -1.41
CA ALA A 123 -0.82 11.97 -0.89
C ALA A 123 0.08 11.48 -2.02
N THR A 124 1.38 11.65 -1.89
CA THR A 124 2.35 10.96 -2.72
C THR A 124 2.54 9.54 -2.21
N VAL A 125 2.44 8.56 -3.09
CA VAL A 125 2.55 7.14 -2.74
C VAL A 125 3.81 6.54 -3.36
N ILE A 126 4.61 5.87 -2.54
CA ILE A 126 5.66 4.96 -2.97
C ILE A 126 5.17 3.54 -2.68
N TYR A 127 5.01 2.77 -3.75
CA TYR A 127 4.45 1.42 -3.70
C TYR A 127 5.49 0.40 -4.16
N THR A 128 5.80 -0.59 -3.34
CA THR A 128 6.64 -1.72 -3.75
C THR A 128 5.79 -2.96 -3.98
N SER A 129 6.04 -3.67 -5.05
CA SER A 129 5.41 -4.96 -5.36
C SER A 129 6.27 -5.74 -6.35
N HIS A 130 6.13 -7.04 -6.32
CA HIS A 130 6.63 -7.94 -7.35
C HIS A 130 5.52 -8.40 -8.32
N TYR A 131 4.27 -7.94 -8.12
CA TYR A 131 3.13 -8.19 -9.00
C TYR A 131 3.01 -7.05 -10.02
N MET A 132 3.49 -7.29 -11.25
CA MET A 132 3.53 -6.26 -12.29
C MET A 132 2.14 -5.73 -12.65
N GLU A 133 1.11 -6.58 -12.61
CA GLU A 133 -0.28 -6.19 -12.89
C GLU A 133 -0.78 -5.10 -11.93
N GLU A 134 -0.43 -5.20 -10.64
CA GLU A 134 -0.78 -4.18 -9.64
C GLU A 134 -0.04 -2.87 -9.91
N VAL A 135 1.27 -2.97 -10.20
CA VAL A 135 2.12 -1.82 -10.48
C VAL A 135 1.61 -1.07 -11.71
N GLU A 136 1.26 -1.77 -12.78
CA GLU A 136 0.68 -1.18 -13.99
C GLU A 136 -0.67 -0.51 -13.73
N GLN A 137 -1.46 -1.07 -12.81
CA GLN A 137 -2.80 -0.57 -12.50
C GLN A 137 -2.78 0.74 -11.70
N ILE A 138 -1.83 0.91 -10.78
CA ILE A 138 -1.89 1.99 -9.79
C ILE A 138 -0.74 2.99 -9.86
N CYS A 139 0.37 2.69 -10.54
CA CYS A 139 1.55 3.53 -10.54
C CYS A 139 1.62 4.40 -11.79
N ASP A 140 1.79 5.71 -11.61
CA ASP A 140 2.06 6.65 -12.72
C ASP A 140 3.46 6.46 -13.30
N ARG A 141 4.44 6.13 -12.44
CA ARG A 141 5.83 5.87 -12.80
C ARG A 141 6.38 4.67 -12.06
N ILE A 142 7.18 3.88 -12.76
CA ILE A 142 7.73 2.62 -12.29
C ILE A 142 9.25 2.71 -12.32
N LEU A 143 9.88 2.41 -11.17
CA LEU A 143 11.32 2.26 -11.04
C LEU A 143 11.64 0.75 -10.95
N ILE A 144 12.37 0.25 -11.94
CA ILE A 144 12.88 -1.13 -11.93
C ILE A 144 14.26 -1.14 -11.29
N MET A 145 14.43 -1.99 -10.28
CA MET A 145 15.69 -2.16 -9.55
C MET A 145 16.13 -3.62 -9.56
N ASP A 146 17.43 -3.83 -9.68
CA ASP A 146 18.05 -5.15 -9.51
C ASP A 146 19.39 -5.03 -8.77
N HIS A 147 19.65 -5.92 -7.82
CA HIS A 147 20.85 -5.91 -6.97
C HIS A 147 21.20 -4.51 -6.41
N GLY A 148 20.21 -3.74 -6.00
CA GLY A 148 20.37 -2.39 -5.44
C GLY A 148 20.74 -1.32 -6.49
N ARG A 149 20.65 -1.64 -7.77
CA ARG A 149 20.90 -0.70 -8.87
C ARG A 149 19.61 -0.35 -9.59
N HIS A 150 19.50 0.91 -9.95
CA HIS A 150 18.47 1.40 -10.84
C HIS A 150 18.73 0.87 -12.26
N LEU A 151 17.75 0.16 -12.85
CA LEU A 151 17.81 -0.34 -14.21
C LEU A 151 17.07 0.57 -15.19
N ALA A 152 15.81 0.90 -14.88
CA ALA A 152 14.97 1.74 -15.73
C ALA A 152 13.96 2.51 -14.88
N LEU A 153 13.53 3.67 -15.38
CA LEU A 153 12.47 4.50 -14.79
C LEU A 153 11.61 5.07 -15.92
N GLY A 154 10.30 4.87 -15.83
CA GLY A 154 9.36 5.37 -16.84
C GLY A 154 7.92 5.04 -16.49
N THR A 155 6.99 5.36 -17.40
CA THR A 155 5.63 4.82 -17.38
C THR A 155 5.63 3.35 -17.80
N ALA A 156 4.54 2.63 -17.58
CA ALA A 156 4.42 1.23 -18.01
C ALA A 156 4.67 1.08 -19.53
N ASP A 157 4.12 1.99 -20.33
CA ASP A 157 4.28 1.96 -21.80
C ASP A 157 5.72 2.26 -22.24
N GLU A 158 6.38 3.24 -21.61
CA GLU A 158 7.79 3.55 -21.88
C GLU A 158 8.68 2.35 -21.55
N LEU A 159 8.46 1.68 -20.44
CA LEU A 159 9.24 0.51 -20.03
C LEU A 159 8.98 -0.71 -20.92
N LYS A 160 7.74 -0.94 -21.35
CA LYS A 160 7.40 -1.98 -22.32
C LYS A 160 8.08 -1.74 -23.67
N ALA A 161 8.15 -0.49 -24.14
CA ALA A 161 8.81 -0.14 -25.37
C ALA A 161 10.34 -0.33 -25.36
N MET A 162 10.97 -0.36 -24.16
CA MET A 162 12.42 -0.65 -23.99
C MET A 162 12.74 -2.13 -24.21
N ILE A 163 11.74 -3.02 -24.09
CA ILE A 163 11.92 -4.46 -24.28
C ILE A 163 11.56 -4.74 -25.74
N ASP A 164 12.55 -5.09 -26.54
CA ASP A 164 12.35 -5.55 -27.93
C ASP A 164 11.74 -6.98 -27.88
N THR A 165 10.47 -7.05 -27.51
CA THR A 165 9.71 -8.29 -27.47
C THR A 165 9.21 -8.54 -28.89
N GLY A 166 9.82 -9.49 -29.60
CA GLY A 166 9.24 -10.03 -30.82
C GLY A 166 7.74 -10.34 -30.64
N GLU A 167 6.97 -10.13 -31.68
CA GLU A 167 5.51 -10.34 -31.66
C GLU A 167 5.15 -11.71 -31.07
N ARG A 168 4.29 -11.71 -30.05
CA ARG A 168 3.75 -12.96 -29.49
C ARG A 168 2.60 -13.41 -30.36
N ILE A 169 2.84 -14.40 -31.21
CA ILE A 169 1.79 -15.03 -32.01
C ILE A 169 1.15 -16.13 -31.18
N SER A 170 -0.14 -15.96 -30.81
CA SER A 170 -0.97 -17.05 -30.28
C SER A 170 -1.65 -17.74 -31.38
N VAL A 171 -1.36 -19.04 -31.57
CA VAL A 171 -2.03 -19.90 -32.56
C VAL A 171 -2.94 -20.84 -31.79
N GLU A 172 -4.26 -20.71 -32.02
CA GLU A 172 -5.22 -21.73 -31.63
C GLU A 172 -5.30 -22.74 -32.75
N THR A 173 -5.09 -24.01 -32.45
CA THR A 173 -5.23 -25.10 -33.44
C THR A 173 -6.01 -26.24 -32.79
N ASP A 174 -6.97 -26.76 -33.54
CA ASP A 174 -7.74 -27.94 -33.17
C ASP A 174 -6.97 -29.25 -33.49
N ASP A 175 -5.83 -29.17 -34.19
CA ASP A 175 -4.99 -30.29 -34.56
C ASP A 175 -3.54 -30.12 -34.11
N LEU A 176 -3.14 -30.86 -33.08
CA LEU A 176 -1.78 -30.91 -32.54
C LEU A 176 -0.83 -31.80 -33.37
N GLY A 177 -1.32 -32.51 -34.39
CA GLY A 177 -0.56 -33.44 -35.22
C GLY A 177 0.34 -32.81 -36.28
N GLY A 178 0.23 -31.50 -36.53
CA GLY A 178 0.93 -30.78 -37.62
C GLY A 178 2.06 -29.84 -37.19
N LEU A 179 2.38 -29.75 -35.90
CA LEU A 179 3.48 -28.92 -35.41
C LEU A 179 4.77 -29.76 -35.25
N HIS A 180 5.62 -29.70 -36.29
CA HIS A 180 7.02 -30.18 -36.26
C HIS A 180 7.98 -29.02 -36.17
#